data_ea25e46373357c2d17b9188e1ecbeb93
#
_entry.id   ea25e46373357c2d17b9188e1ecbeb93
#
_cell.length_a   1.000
_cell.length_b   1.000
_cell.length_c   1.000
_cell.angle_alpha   90.00
_cell.angle_beta   90.00
_cell.angle_gamma   90.00
#
_symmetry.space_group_name_H-M   'P 1'
#
loop_
_entity.id
_entity.type
_entity.pdbx_description
1 polymer ?
#
loop_
_entity_poly.entity_id
_entity_poly.type
_entity_poly.pdbx_seq_one_letter_code
_entity_poly.pdbx_strand_id
1 'polypeptide(L)'
;MEKVKLGIVGGSGIYEIDGVQDGNWISVDTPFGAPSDEIFTGSLNGIDVAFLPRHGRGHVHTPSNVPYRANICALKSIGVTEIVALSACGSLREDMKPGEFVIVDQFVDRTFQRSKTFFDQGCVAHVSVADPVCHRLGDMCRQVMDDLGLTYHHKGTYVTMEGPQFSTRAESILYKDVWNCDVIGMTNMPEAKLAREAEICYASIAMVTDFDCWHEDHDS
;
A
#
# COMPACT_ATOMS: atom_id res chain seq x y z
N MET A 1 8.92 -2.08 -26.19
CA MET A 1 8.54 -2.34 -24.79
C MET A 1 8.10 -1.01 -24.21
N GLU A 2 6.94 -0.95 -23.59
CA GLU A 2 6.51 0.25 -22.87
C GLU A 2 7.52 0.54 -21.76
N LYS A 3 7.89 1.82 -21.60
CA LYS A 3 8.87 2.23 -20.58
C LYS A 3 8.21 2.06 -19.20
N VAL A 4 8.80 1.24 -18.34
CA VAL A 4 8.31 1.07 -16.96
C VAL A 4 8.52 2.37 -16.21
N LYS A 5 7.47 2.83 -15.52
CA LYS A 5 7.54 3.88 -14.52
C LYS A 5 7.03 3.34 -13.19
N LEU A 6 7.90 3.33 -12.18
CA LEU A 6 7.61 2.77 -10.87
C LEU A 6 7.02 3.83 -9.95
N GLY A 7 5.81 3.61 -9.48
CA GLY A 7 5.21 4.35 -8.38
C GLY A 7 5.58 3.73 -7.03
N ILE A 8 5.96 4.56 -6.07
CA ILE A 8 6.17 4.15 -4.69
C ILE A 8 5.20 4.95 -3.84
N VAL A 9 4.32 4.24 -3.14
CA VAL A 9 3.31 4.84 -2.26
C VAL A 9 3.62 4.42 -0.83
N GLY A 10 3.86 5.39 0.03
CA GLY A 10 4.25 5.08 1.41
C GLY A 10 3.77 6.10 2.43
N GLY A 11 3.90 5.74 3.69
CA GLY A 11 3.63 6.61 4.82
C GLY A 11 4.75 7.63 5.08
N SER A 12 4.72 8.24 6.25
CA SER A 12 5.74 9.17 6.72
C SER A 12 7.12 8.49 6.78
N GLY A 13 8.14 9.12 6.17
CA GLY A 13 9.52 8.62 6.16
C GLY A 13 10.08 8.29 4.77
N ILE A 14 9.26 8.33 3.70
CA ILE A 14 9.71 8.06 2.33
C ILE A 14 9.70 9.36 1.51
N TYR A 15 10.20 10.44 2.08
CA TYR A 15 10.18 11.75 1.41
C TYR A 15 11.51 12.14 0.79
N GLU A 16 12.59 11.51 1.18
CA GLU A 16 13.93 11.70 0.63
C GLU A 16 14.54 10.35 0.31
N ILE A 17 14.76 10.09 -0.96
CA ILE A 17 15.47 8.90 -1.42
C ILE A 17 16.76 9.35 -2.07
N ASP A 18 17.87 8.92 -1.47
CA ASP A 18 19.19 9.16 -2.01
C ASP A 18 19.35 8.57 -3.41
N GLY A 19 20.04 9.31 -4.27
CA GLY A 19 20.38 8.82 -5.61
C GLY A 19 19.36 9.09 -6.70
N VAL A 20 18.21 9.71 -6.39
CA VAL A 20 17.26 10.15 -7.42
C VAL A 20 17.84 11.32 -8.19
N GLN A 21 17.95 11.18 -9.50
CA GLN A 21 18.40 12.22 -10.43
C GLN A 21 17.19 12.97 -11.00
N ASP A 22 17.38 14.26 -11.33
CA ASP A 22 16.35 15.12 -11.92
C ASP A 22 15.06 15.18 -11.09
N GLY A 23 15.20 15.08 -9.76
CA GLY A 23 14.08 15.05 -8.82
C GLY A 23 13.28 16.36 -8.83
N ASN A 24 11.95 16.26 -8.95
CA ASN A 24 11.05 17.40 -8.93
C ASN A 24 9.69 17.03 -8.34
N TRP A 25 9.11 17.94 -7.56
CA TRP A 25 7.74 17.83 -7.07
C TRP A 25 6.79 18.39 -8.12
N ILE A 26 5.76 17.62 -8.45
CA ILE A 26 4.74 18.01 -9.41
C ILE A 26 3.34 17.93 -8.79
N SER A 27 2.54 18.95 -9.05
CA SER A 27 1.10 18.94 -8.74
C SER A 27 0.35 18.28 -9.88
N VAL A 28 -0.59 17.41 -9.55
CA VAL A 28 -1.42 16.69 -10.54
C VAL A 28 -2.88 16.86 -10.19
N ASP A 29 -3.65 17.45 -11.08
CA ASP A 29 -5.10 17.53 -10.94
C ASP A 29 -5.78 16.27 -11.46
N THR A 30 -6.82 15.82 -10.76
CA THR A 30 -7.59 14.65 -11.16
C THR A 30 -9.10 14.93 -11.12
N PRO A 31 -9.92 14.17 -11.87
CA PRO A 31 -11.38 14.26 -11.79
C PRO A 31 -11.93 13.90 -10.39
N PHE A 32 -11.11 13.31 -9.54
CA PHE A 32 -11.46 12.88 -8.18
C PHE A 32 -10.96 13.85 -7.09
N GLY A 33 -10.48 15.02 -7.48
CA GLY A 33 -9.87 16.02 -6.61
C GLY A 33 -8.35 15.93 -6.60
N ALA A 34 -7.73 16.66 -5.66
CA ALA A 34 -6.30 16.65 -5.48
C ALA A 34 -5.83 15.32 -4.83
N PRO A 35 -4.65 14.78 -5.21
CA PRO A 35 -3.99 13.72 -4.47
C PRO A 35 -3.65 14.13 -3.03
N SER A 36 -3.20 13.18 -2.23
CA SER A 36 -2.80 13.42 -0.84
C SER A 36 -1.65 14.42 -0.68
N ASP A 37 -0.83 14.56 -1.72
CA ASP A 37 0.28 15.51 -1.82
C ASP A 37 0.72 15.68 -3.27
N GLU A 38 1.67 16.58 -3.51
CA GLU A 38 2.46 16.58 -4.74
C GLU A 38 3.20 15.23 -4.89
N ILE A 39 3.50 14.87 -6.12
CA ILE A 39 4.23 13.65 -6.45
C ILE A 39 5.68 14.02 -6.74
N PHE A 40 6.63 13.39 -6.03
CA PHE A 40 8.04 13.55 -6.34
C PHE A 40 8.41 12.60 -7.48
N THR A 41 8.89 13.13 -8.59
CA THR A 41 9.29 12.35 -9.77
C THR A 41 10.77 12.53 -10.06
N GLY A 42 11.40 11.51 -10.63
CA GLY A 42 12.80 11.56 -11.03
C GLY A 42 13.22 10.26 -11.70
N SER A 43 14.53 10.05 -11.80
CA SER A 43 15.13 8.81 -12.29
C SER A 43 16.03 8.19 -11.24
N LEU A 44 15.85 6.91 -10.96
CA LEU A 44 16.69 6.12 -10.07
C LEU A 44 17.31 4.96 -10.86
N ASN A 45 18.63 4.99 -11.00
CA ASN A 45 19.37 3.99 -11.81
C ASN A 45 18.79 3.78 -13.23
N GLY A 46 18.33 4.88 -13.86
CA GLY A 46 17.76 4.85 -15.21
C GLY A 46 16.31 4.40 -15.31
N ILE A 47 15.67 4.14 -14.17
CA ILE A 47 14.23 3.84 -14.09
C ILE A 47 13.50 5.10 -13.66
N ASP A 48 12.42 5.46 -14.38
CA ASP A 48 11.57 6.56 -13.99
C ASP A 48 10.79 6.17 -12.73
N VAL A 49 10.83 7.05 -11.71
CA VAL A 49 10.19 6.82 -10.42
C VAL A 49 9.23 7.95 -10.08
N ALA A 50 8.20 7.62 -9.31
CA ALA A 50 7.23 8.56 -8.77
C ALA A 50 6.92 8.18 -7.32
N PHE A 51 7.15 9.08 -6.38
CA PHE A 51 6.88 8.87 -4.95
C PHE A 51 5.68 9.70 -4.54
N LEU A 52 4.71 9.05 -3.88
CA LEU A 52 3.52 9.69 -3.36
C LEU A 52 3.41 9.48 -1.85
N PRO A 53 3.45 10.55 -1.05
CA PRO A 53 3.15 10.49 0.38
C PRO A 53 1.66 10.17 0.59
N ARG A 54 1.32 8.93 0.97
CA ARG A 54 -0.07 8.47 1.08
C ARG A 54 -0.91 9.33 2.02
N HIS A 55 -0.34 9.75 3.14
CA HIS A 55 -1.01 10.58 4.13
C HIS A 55 -0.74 12.08 3.99
N GLY A 56 -0.03 12.49 2.91
CA GLY A 56 0.50 13.84 2.75
C GLY A 56 1.69 14.10 3.66
N ARG A 57 2.55 15.05 3.28
CA ARG A 57 3.65 15.52 4.12
C ARG A 57 3.09 16.09 5.42
N GLY A 58 3.65 15.68 6.55
CA GLY A 58 3.12 16.03 7.88
C GLY A 58 1.98 15.13 8.37
N HIS A 59 1.64 14.04 7.64
CA HIS A 59 0.62 13.06 8.02
C HIS A 59 -0.76 13.69 8.27
N VAL A 60 -1.23 14.50 7.32
CA VAL A 60 -2.44 15.32 7.47
C VAL A 60 -3.74 14.58 7.15
N HIS A 61 -3.69 13.45 6.46
CA HIS A 61 -4.84 12.64 6.12
C HIS A 61 -4.95 11.42 7.04
N THR A 62 -6.10 11.25 7.70
CA THR A 62 -6.44 9.99 8.37
C THR A 62 -6.58 8.86 7.34
N PRO A 63 -6.46 7.58 7.72
CA PRO A 63 -6.61 6.46 6.78
C PRO A 63 -7.89 6.51 5.95
N SER A 64 -9.02 6.92 6.54
CA SER A 64 -10.30 7.03 5.84
C SER A 64 -10.40 8.24 4.91
N ASN A 65 -9.63 9.31 5.19
CA ASN A 65 -9.66 10.56 4.44
C ASN A 65 -8.56 10.65 3.36
N VAL A 66 -7.70 9.64 3.25
CA VAL A 66 -6.75 9.56 2.12
C VAL A 66 -7.54 9.57 0.81
N PRO A 67 -7.22 10.46 -0.13
CA PRO A 67 -7.92 10.56 -1.42
C PRO A 67 -7.47 9.45 -2.38
N TYR A 68 -7.75 8.18 -2.06
CA TYR A 68 -7.25 7.01 -2.79
C TYR A 68 -7.52 7.06 -4.30
N ARG A 69 -8.73 7.49 -4.71
CA ARG A 69 -9.05 7.64 -6.15
C ARG A 69 -8.16 8.66 -6.81
N ALA A 70 -8.00 9.83 -6.21
CA ALA A 70 -7.13 10.87 -6.74
C ALA A 70 -5.67 10.40 -6.79
N ASN A 71 -5.18 9.71 -5.76
CA ASN A 71 -3.82 9.18 -5.70
C ASN A 71 -3.53 8.22 -6.86
N ILE A 72 -4.36 7.20 -7.05
CA ILE A 72 -4.16 6.21 -8.12
C ILE A 72 -4.37 6.84 -9.50
N CYS A 73 -5.37 7.71 -9.66
CA CYS A 73 -5.61 8.43 -10.91
C CYS A 73 -4.42 9.33 -11.28
N ALA A 74 -3.85 10.06 -10.33
CA ALA A 74 -2.70 10.92 -10.56
C ALA A 74 -1.47 10.10 -10.98
N LEU A 75 -1.17 9.00 -10.30
CA LEU A 75 -0.08 8.09 -10.67
C LEU A 75 -0.29 7.53 -12.09
N LYS A 76 -1.51 7.09 -12.42
CA LYS A 76 -1.83 6.61 -13.78
C LYS A 76 -1.62 7.70 -14.82
N SER A 77 -2.07 8.93 -14.57
CA SER A 77 -2.01 10.05 -15.53
C SER A 77 -0.57 10.46 -15.90
N ILE A 78 0.36 10.28 -14.97
CA ILE A 78 1.79 10.55 -15.21
C ILE A 78 2.55 9.33 -15.75
N GLY A 79 1.83 8.26 -16.11
CA GLY A 79 2.40 7.09 -16.79
C GLY A 79 2.95 6.01 -15.86
N VAL A 80 2.59 5.99 -14.58
CA VAL A 80 2.96 4.89 -13.67
C VAL A 80 2.29 3.59 -14.13
N THR A 81 3.07 2.54 -14.30
CA THR A 81 2.63 1.21 -14.72
C THR A 81 2.71 0.18 -13.60
N GLU A 82 3.53 0.44 -12.60
CA GLU A 82 3.75 -0.45 -11.46
C GLU A 82 3.79 0.34 -10.16
N ILE A 83 3.16 -0.17 -9.11
CA ILE A 83 3.18 0.43 -7.77
C ILE A 83 3.73 -0.58 -6.76
N VAL A 84 4.73 -0.14 -6.00
CA VAL A 84 5.14 -0.78 -4.75
C VAL A 84 4.60 0.07 -3.60
N ALA A 85 3.68 -0.50 -2.84
CA ALA A 85 3.10 0.13 -1.66
C ALA A 85 3.85 -0.33 -0.40
N LEU A 86 4.29 0.63 0.39
CA LEU A 86 4.94 0.38 1.67
C LEU A 86 3.97 0.77 2.80
N SER A 87 3.78 -0.12 3.77
CA SER A 87 2.85 0.09 4.87
C SER A 87 3.40 -0.50 6.16
N ALA A 88 3.47 0.31 7.21
CA ALA A 88 3.65 -0.21 8.57
C ALA A 88 2.41 -1.02 8.97
N CYS A 89 2.59 -2.10 9.68
CA CYS A 89 1.51 -3.00 10.09
C CYS A 89 1.81 -3.67 11.42
N GLY A 90 0.74 -4.08 12.11
CA GLY A 90 0.82 -5.01 13.23
C GLY A 90 0.84 -6.47 12.72
N SER A 91 1.52 -7.34 13.44
CA SER A 91 1.51 -8.78 13.18
C SER A 91 0.39 -9.47 13.95
N LEU A 92 -0.29 -10.39 13.28
CA LEU A 92 -1.25 -11.33 13.85
C LEU A 92 -0.64 -12.73 14.04
N ARG A 93 0.68 -12.85 13.87
CA ARG A 93 1.44 -14.12 13.91
C ARG A 93 2.67 -13.99 14.78
N GLU A 94 2.93 -14.99 15.62
CA GLU A 94 4.15 -15.02 16.44
C GLU A 94 5.44 -15.21 15.63
N ASP A 95 5.34 -15.84 14.47
CA ASP A 95 6.47 -16.10 13.58
C ASP A 95 6.79 -14.95 12.62
N MET A 96 5.94 -13.92 12.56
CA MET A 96 6.17 -12.67 11.81
C MET A 96 6.48 -11.54 12.79
N LYS A 97 7.77 -11.29 13.03
CA LYS A 97 8.22 -10.43 14.14
C LYS A 97 8.39 -8.97 13.73
N PRO A 98 8.28 -8.03 14.69
CA PRO A 98 8.68 -6.65 14.46
C PRO A 98 10.10 -6.55 13.87
N GLY A 99 10.25 -5.71 12.84
CA GLY A 99 11.47 -5.55 12.06
C GLY A 99 11.55 -6.46 10.81
N GLU A 100 10.61 -7.37 10.63
CA GLU A 100 10.51 -8.23 9.44
C GLU A 100 9.54 -7.65 8.42
N PHE A 101 9.58 -8.16 7.19
CA PHE A 101 8.72 -7.74 6.09
C PHE A 101 7.78 -8.86 5.67
N VAL A 102 6.62 -8.50 5.15
CA VAL A 102 5.68 -9.43 4.54
C VAL A 102 5.35 -8.97 3.13
N ILE A 103 5.61 -9.81 2.14
CA ILE A 103 5.15 -9.58 0.77
C ILE A 103 3.70 -10.08 0.73
N VAL A 104 2.77 -9.13 0.73
CA VAL A 104 1.33 -9.41 0.82
C VAL A 104 0.84 -10.05 -0.47
N ASP A 105 0.07 -11.12 -0.37
CA ASP A 105 -0.54 -11.78 -1.54
C ASP A 105 -2.08 -11.78 -1.50
N GLN A 106 -2.69 -11.57 -0.32
CA GLN A 106 -4.14 -11.52 -0.16
C GLN A 106 -4.59 -10.41 0.79
N PHE A 107 -5.85 -9.98 0.63
CA PHE A 107 -6.45 -8.96 1.48
C PHE A 107 -7.82 -9.35 1.99
N VAL A 108 -8.11 -8.94 3.24
CA VAL A 108 -9.45 -8.84 3.79
C VAL A 108 -9.77 -7.36 3.98
N ASP A 109 -10.77 -6.85 3.26
CA ASP A 109 -11.17 -5.44 3.28
C ASP A 109 -12.27 -5.20 4.31
N ARG A 110 -11.91 -4.58 5.43
CA ARG A 110 -12.83 -4.16 6.51
C ARG A 110 -13.12 -2.67 6.50
N THR A 111 -12.76 -1.98 5.43
CA THR A 111 -13.06 -0.56 5.28
C THR A 111 -14.52 -0.35 4.85
N PHE A 112 -15.17 0.72 5.31
CA PHE A 112 -16.59 0.97 5.06
C PHE A 112 -16.96 2.42 4.74
N GLN A 113 -16.04 3.39 4.92
CA GLN A 113 -16.27 4.81 4.64
C GLN A 113 -15.59 5.31 3.36
N ARG A 114 -14.88 4.44 2.64
CA ARG A 114 -14.01 4.80 1.52
C ARG A 114 -14.67 4.52 0.17
N SER A 115 -14.47 5.41 -0.80
CA SER A 115 -14.83 5.13 -2.19
C SER A 115 -13.89 4.06 -2.77
N LYS A 116 -14.45 2.96 -3.28
CA LYS A 116 -13.71 1.75 -3.67
C LYS A 116 -13.64 1.51 -5.18
N THR A 117 -14.16 2.42 -5.99
CA THR A 117 -14.21 2.27 -7.45
C THR A 117 -14.14 3.62 -8.14
N PHE A 118 -13.61 3.63 -9.36
CA PHE A 118 -13.69 4.76 -10.29
C PHE A 118 -15.03 4.80 -11.07
N PHE A 119 -15.75 3.68 -11.08
CA PHE A 119 -16.93 3.46 -11.92
C PHE A 119 -18.22 3.55 -11.08
N ASP A 120 -18.49 4.72 -10.51
CA ASP A 120 -19.64 4.97 -9.64
C ASP A 120 -20.69 5.93 -10.23
N GLN A 121 -20.42 6.48 -11.43
CA GLN A 121 -21.32 7.43 -12.10
C GLN A 121 -21.46 7.09 -13.59
N GLY A 122 -22.64 6.60 -13.95
CA GLY A 122 -23.01 6.34 -15.34
C GLY A 122 -22.36 5.12 -16.01
N CYS A 123 -21.38 4.49 -15.37
CA CYS A 123 -20.77 3.26 -15.83
C CYS A 123 -20.45 2.39 -14.62
N VAL A 124 -20.73 1.10 -14.71
CA VAL A 124 -20.38 0.11 -13.67
C VAL A 124 -19.42 -0.90 -14.25
N ALA A 125 -18.31 -1.16 -13.56
CA ALA A 125 -17.35 -2.19 -13.91
C ALA A 125 -17.17 -3.18 -12.73
N HIS A 126 -17.15 -4.47 -13.06
CA HIS A 126 -16.87 -5.54 -12.11
C HIS A 126 -15.52 -6.16 -12.45
N VAL A 127 -14.45 -5.61 -11.88
CA VAL A 127 -13.11 -6.16 -12.09
C VAL A 127 -12.84 -7.31 -11.13
N SER A 128 -12.13 -8.34 -11.60
CA SER A 128 -11.71 -9.45 -10.76
C SER A 128 -10.59 -9.04 -9.83
N VAL A 129 -10.75 -9.33 -8.54
CA VAL A 129 -9.76 -9.10 -7.47
C VAL A 129 -9.46 -10.38 -6.68
N ALA A 130 -9.71 -11.55 -7.27
CA ALA A 130 -9.34 -12.83 -6.66
C ALA A 130 -7.83 -12.90 -6.38
N ASP A 131 -7.03 -12.40 -7.32
CA ASP A 131 -5.60 -12.19 -7.16
C ASP A 131 -5.35 -10.67 -7.14
N PRO A 132 -5.38 -10.02 -5.97
CA PRO A 132 -5.41 -8.57 -5.86
C PRO A 132 -4.05 -7.91 -6.09
N VAL A 133 -2.97 -8.69 -6.12
CA VAL A 133 -1.59 -8.24 -6.28
C VAL A 133 -0.97 -8.77 -7.57
N CYS A 134 0.07 -8.10 -8.03
CA CYS A 134 0.87 -8.53 -9.17
C CYS A 134 1.98 -9.48 -8.69
N HIS A 135 1.82 -10.78 -8.92
CA HIS A 135 2.80 -11.80 -8.49
C HIS A 135 4.20 -11.53 -9.07
N ARG A 136 4.29 -11.14 -10.35
CA ARG A 136 5.57 -10.79 -10.98
C ARG A 136 6.31 -9.69 -10.20
N LEU A 137 5.61 -8.62 -9.83
CA LEU A 137 6.22 -7.53 -9.08
C LEU A 137 6.56 -7.96 -7.63
N GLY A 138 5.73 -8.78 -7.01
CA GLY A 138 6.01 -9.40 -5.72
C GLY A 138 7.25 -10.29 -5.75
N ASP A 139 7.44 -11.10 -6.80
CA ASP A 139 8.64 -11.94 -6.98
C ASP A 139 9.91 -11.09 -7.19
N MET A 140 9.81 -9.95 -7.88
CA MET A 140 10.91 -9.00 -8.00
C MET A 140 11.27 -8.40 -6.63
N CYS A 141 10.28 -8.00 -5.84
CA CYS A 141 10.51 -7.53 -4.47
C CYS A 141 11.19 -8.61 -3.61
N ARG A 142 10.74 -9.87 -3.73
CA ARG A 142 11.36 -11.01 -3.04
C ARG A 142 12.85 -11.15 -3.42
N GLN A 143 13.17 -11.10 -4.70
CA GLN A 143 14.56 -11.21 -5.17
C GLN A 143 15.43 -10.09 -4.57
N VAL A 144 14.93 -8.86 -4.54
CA VAL A 144 15.65 -7.73 -3.94
C VAL A 144 15.86 -7.93 -2.43
N MET A 145 14.86 -8.47 -1.72
CA MET A 145 15.01 -8.77 -0.28
C MET A 145 16.05 -9.87 -0.04
N ASP A 146 16.07 -10.91 -0.88
CA ASP A 146 17.12 -11.96 -0.85
C ASP A 146 18.52 -11.34 -1.06
N ASP A 147 18.67 -10.50 -2.09
CA ASP A 147 19.94 -9.85 -2.44
C ASP A 147 20.45 -8.91 -1.32
N LEU A 148 19.53 -8.29 -0.58
CA LEU A 148 19.83 -7.41 0.56
C LEU A 148 19.97 -8.17 1.89
N GLY A 149 19.69 -9.46 1.93
CA GLY A 149 19.75 -10.27 3.16
C GLY A 149 18.69 -9.87 4.19
N LEU A 150 17.53 -9.36 3.75
CA LEU A 150 16.44 -8.96 4.63
C LEU A 150 15.61 -10.18 5.07
N THR A 151 15.12 -10.14 6.29
CA THR A 151 14.16 -11.16 6.78
C THR A 151 12.77 -10.80 6.31
N TYR A 152 12.12 -11.70 5.60
CA TYR A 152 10.78 -11.49 5.08
C TYR A 152 9.97 -12.79 4.97
N HIS A 153 8.66 -12.62 4.89
CA HIS A 153 7.68 -13.68 4.63
C HIS A 153 7.13 -13.50 3.22
N HIS A 154 7.20 -14.56 2.39
CA HIS A 154 6.88 -14.46 0.96
C HIS A 154 5.39 -14.32 0.67
N LYS A 155 4.51 -14.63 1.62
CA LYS A 155 3.05 -14.52 1.49
C LYS A 155 2.46 -14.10 2.82
N GLY A 156 1.33 -13.41 2.74
CA GLY A 156 0.55 -13.08 3.92
C GLY A 156 -0.76 -12.40 3.56
N THR A 157 -1.81 -12.78 4.27
CA THR A 157 -3.11 -12.12 4.19
C THR A 157 -3.13 -10.88 5.07
N TYR A 158 -3.31 -9.74 4.43
CA TYR A 158 -3.39 -8.44 5.09
C TYR A 158 -4.85 -8.06 5.33
N VAL A 159 -5.27 -7.90 6.57
CA VAL A 159 -6.56 -7.28 6.88
C VAL A 159 -6.42 -5.76 6.93
N THR A 160 -7.26 -5.06 6.17
CA THR A 160 -7.31 -3.59 6.19
C THR A 160 -8.50 -3.16 7.03
N MET A 161 -8.23 -2.62 8.21
CA MET A 161 -9.23 -2.01 9.10
C MET A 161 -9.48 -0.54 8.70
N GLU A 162 -10.60 0.02 9.15
CA GLU A 162 -10.95 1.41 8.84
C GLU A 162 -10.00 2.41 9.50
N GLY A 163 -9.70 2.25 10.79
CA GLY A 163 -8.98 3.23 11.57
C GLY A 163 -9.82 4.50 11.85
N PRO A 164 -9.25 5.59 12.39
CA PRO A 164 -7.84 5.73 12.80
C PRO A 164 -7.49 5.03 14.12
N GLN A 165 -8.46 4.57 14.91
CA GLN A 165 -8.20 3.79 16.12
C GLN A 165 -7.69 2.39 15.74
N PHE A 166 -6.85 1.82 16.60
CA PHE A 166 -6.44 0.44 16.48
C PHE A 166 -7.58 -0.52 16.85
N SER A 167 -7.39 -1.81 16.58
CA SER A 167 -8.35 -2.86 16.88
C SER A 167 -8.63 -2.97 18.37
N THR A 168 -9.86 -3.32 18.71
CA THR A 168 -10.13 -3.90 20.03
C THR A 168 -9.50 -5.30 20.11
N ARG A 169 -9.21 -5.79 21.30
CA ARG A 169 -8.66 -7.16 21.49
C ARG A 169 -9.60 -8.23 20.88
N ALA A 170 -10.89 -8.04 20.97
CA ALA A 170 -11.87 -8.96 20.39
C ALA A 170 -11.80 -9.00 18.85
N GLU A 171 -11.60 -7.84 18.21
CA GLU A 171 -11.40 -7.74 16.75
C GLU A 171 -10.08 -8.38 16.36
N SER A 172 -9.00 -8.11 17.07
CA SER A 172 -7.67 -8.68 16.82
C SER A 172 -7.69 -10.20 16.87
N ILE A 173 -8.30 -10.79 17.90
CA ILE A 173 -8.48 -12.24 18.04
C ILE A 173 -9.34 -12.79 16.89
N LEU A 174 -10.43 -12.11 16.50
CA LEU A 174 -11.25 -12.50 15.36
C LEU A 174 -10.45 -12.56 14.06
N TYR A 175 -9.66 -11.52 13.77
CA TYR A 175 -8.84 -11.48 12.55
C TYR A 175 -7.77 -12.55 12.54
N LYS A 176 -7.13 -12.79 13.69
CA LYS A 176 -6.08 -13.80 13.86
C LYS A 176 -6.64 -15.22 13.80
N ASP A 177 -7.56 -15.58 14.70
CA ASP A 177 -7.92 -16.97 14.98
C ASP A 177 -9.07 -17.49 14.10
N VAL A 178 -9.98 -16.60 13.65
CA VAL A 178 -11.15 -17.00 12.85
C VAL A 178 -10.93 -16.72 11.37
N TRP A 179 -10.40 -15.54 11.03
CA TRP A 179 -10.16 -15.18 9.64
C TRP A 179 -8.77 -15.57 9.13
N ASN A 180 -7.90 -16.02 10.02
CA ASN A 180 -6.54 -16.46 9.71
C ASN A 180 -5.76 -15.42 8.90
N CYS A 181 -5.88 -14.14 9.28
CA CYS A 181 -5.07 -13.07 8.73
C CYS A 181 -3.67 -13.08 9.35
N ASP A 182 -2.68 -12.63 8.61
CA ASP A 182 -1.29 -12.64 9.04
C ASP A 182 -0.82 -11.28 9.55
N VAL A 183 -1.25 -10.20 8.91
CA VAL A 183 -0.90 -8.81 9.29
C VAL A 183 -2.10 -7.89 9.20
N ILE A 184 -2.05 -6.80 9.93
CA ILE A 184 -3.12 -5.81 10.01
C ILE A 184 -2.59 -4.39 9.79
N GLY A 185 -3.33 -3.62 9.01
CA GLY A 185 -3.06 -2.20 8.81
C GLY A 185 -4.28 -1.44 8.31
N MET A 186 -4.09 -0.21 7.80
CA MET A 186 -5.22 0.68 7.56
C MET A 186 -5.33 1.18 6.11
N THR A 187 -4.38 0.91 5.21
CA THR A 187 -4.25 1.71 3.98
C THR A 187 -4.24 0.95 2.67
N ASN A 188 -4.00 -0.36 2.65
CA ASN A 188 -3.88 -1.12 1.40
C ASN A 188 -5.22 -1.31 0.67
N MET A 189 -6.35 -1.10 1.37
CA MET A 189 -7.68 -1.05 0.76
C MET A 189 -8.33 0.32 0.97
N PRO A 190 -8.88 0.91 -0.07
CA PRO A 190 -9.15 0.37 -1.42
C PRO A 190 -7.99 0.53 -2.42
N GLU A 191 -6.78 0.92 -1.98
CA GLU A 191 -5.63 1.24 -2.86
C GLU A 191 -5.38 0.13 -3.90
N ALA A 192 -5.28 -1.14 -3.46
CA ALA A 192 -5.07 -2.28 -4.37
C ALA A 192 -6.22 -2.50 -5.36
N LYS A 193 -7.48 -2.33 -4.92
CA LYS A 193 -8.66 -2.43 -5.80
C LYS A 193 -8.65 -1.36 -6.89
N LEU A 194 -8.32 -0.13 -6.51
CA LEU A 194 -8.24 1.01 -7.43
C LEU A 194 -7.06 0.84 -8.40
N ALA A 195 -5.91 0.36 -7.94
CA ALA A 195 -4.79 0.03 -8.81
C ALA A 195 -5.20 -1.03 -9.85
N ARG A 196 -5.98 -2.04 -9.43
CA ARG A 196 -6.52 -3.06 -10.35
C ARG A 196 -7.45 -2.49 -11.39
N GLU A 197 -8.39 -1.61 -11.02
CA GLU A 197 -9.27 -0.92 -11.96
C GLU A 197 -8.50 -0.01 -12.92
N ALA A 198 -7.40 0.60 -12.46
CA ALA A 198 -6.53 1.44 -13.28
C ALA A 198 -5.54 0.64 -14.14
N GLU A 199 -5.58 -0.69 -14.12
CA GLU A 199 -4.64 -1.59 -14.81
C GLU A 199 -3.17 -1.30 -14.46
N ILE A 200 -2.91 -0.99 -13.18
CA ILE A 200 -1.57 -0.82 -12.63
C ILE A 200 -1.18 -2.09 -11.88
N CYS A 201 0.01 -2.61 -12.16
CA CYS A 201 0.61 -3.71 -11.42
C CYS A 201 0.90 -3.25 -9.98
N TYR A 202 0.32 -3.90 -8.99
CA TYR A 202 0.41 -3.48 -7.59
C TYR A 202 1.04 -4.58 -6.73
N ALA A 203 2.06 -4.23 -5.97
CA ALA A 203 2.62 -5.07 -4.91
C ALA A 203 2.60 -4.31 -3.58
N SER A 204 2.41 -5.02 -2.49
CA SER A 204 2.45 -4.45 -1.14
C SER A 204 3.49 -5.15 -0.30
N ILE A 205 4.34 -4.35 0.33
CA ILE A 205 5.30 -4.75 1.33
C ILE A 205 4.84 -4.19 2.67
N ALA A 206 4.38 -5.07 3.54
CA ALA A 206 4.04 -4.74 4.90
C ALA A 206 5.31 -4.82 5.77
N MET A 207 5.58 -3.75 6.49
CA MET A 207 6.70 -3.66 7.44
C MET A 207 6.13 -3.88 8.83
N VAL A 208 6.45 -4.99 9.46
CA VAL A 208 5.96 -5.32 10.80
C VAL A 208 6.64 -4.41 11.81
N THR A 209 5.86 -3.58 12.50
CA THR A 209 6.33 -2.64 13.52
C THR A 209 6.08 -3.14 14.93
N ASP A 210 5.02 -3.92 15.10
CA ASP A 210 4.54 -4.39 16.41
C ASP A 210 3.74 -5.69 16.24
N PHE A 211 3.40 -6.32 17.36
CA PHE A 211 2.29 -7.27 17.41
C PHE A 211 1.00 -6.50 17.71
N ASP A 212 -0.09 -6.82 17.02
CA ASP A 212 -1.39 -6.23 17.36
C ASP A 212 -1.84 -6.64 18.77
N CYS A 213 -2.86 -6.00 19.32
CA CYS A 213 -3.27 -6.09 20.74
C CYS A 213 -3.72 -7.50 21.22
N TRP A 214 -3.65 -8.54 20.38
CA TRP A 214 -3.82 -9.93 20.80
C TRP A 214 -2.62 -10.45 21.60
N HIS A 215 -1.43 -9.91 21.38
CA HIS A 215 -0.18 -10.31 22.03
C HIS A 215 0.01 -9.57 23.37
N GLU A 216 0.70 -10.19 24.32
CA GLU A 216 0.94 -9.56 25.65
C GLU A 216 1.95 -8.42 25.55
N ASP A 217 2.94 -8.55 24.65
CA ASP A 217 3.97 -7.53 24.37
C ASP A 217 3.54 -6.59 23.24
N HIS A 218 2.26 -6.16 23.19
CA HIS A 218 1.82 -5.17 22.22
C HIS A 218 2.17 -3.76 22.71
N ASP A 219 2.74 -2.95 21.83
CA ASP A 219 2.87 -1.51 22.02
C ASP A 219 1.58 -0.84 21.54
N SER A 220 0.70 -0.49 22.46
CA SER A 220 -0.56 0.21 22.18
C SER A 220 -0.51 1.66 22.64
#